data_f5219dd3b67644ce0aea1f963a852813
#
_entry.id   f5219dd3b67644ce0aea1f963a852813
#
_cell.length_a   1.000
_cell.length_b   1.000
_cell.length_c   1.000
_cell.angle_alpha   90.00
_cell.angle_beta   90.00
_cell.angle_gamma   90.00
#
_symmetry.space_group_name_H-M   'P 1'
#
loop_
_entity.id
_entity.type
_entity.pdbx_description
1 polymer ?
#
loop_
_entity_poly.entity_id
_entity_poly.type
_entity_poly.pdbx_seq_one_letter_code
_entity_poly.pdbx_strand_id
1 'polypeptide(L)'
;MEFLHRLATDDFHYAVANFKSGGPYGIPSLVCTLLFAWFVFARRRRARGRPAELKLFLRSLFPRRIMLHRSTFMDMRLWILNIAVLGVAYTWLAVSGLGVRDATIGALTRMLGEHAPTPWPLALVMAITTLSALLAYELAYWFGHYLFHRFEFLWEFHKVHHSAEVMTTLTELRQHPVEILAFVNLIAVSTGVTLGALTYAFGPGAHSFTLLNANIALMLFLMTWGHLRHSHIWLSFQGLAGHLFQSPAHHQLHHSTNPEHFNKNLGFALAVWDWAFGTLRIPTKTCEVVEFGVGETHGDYDTVLRTFARPFQRSAEHFTPVVPTPESAPRA
;
A
#
# COMPACT_ATOMS: atom_id res chain seq x y z
N MET A 1 35.04 2.30 -3.54
CA MET A 1 34.55 1.51 -4.69
C MET A 1 33.91 0.18 -4.24
N GLU A 2 34.54 -0.56 -3.33
CA GLU A 2 33.99 -1.84 -2.81
C GLU A 2 32.66 -1.71 -2.09
N PHE A 3 32.45 -0.63 -1.33
CA PHE A 3 31.18 -0.31 -0.68
C PHE A 3 30.03 -0.11 -1.70
N LEU A 4 30.27 0.66 -2.76
CA LEU A 4 29.27 0.88 -3.82
C LEU A 4 29.01 -0.39 -4.65
N HIS A 5 30.01 -1.24 -4.80
CA HIS A 5 29.86 -2.53 -5.48
C HIS A 5 29.02 -3.50 -4.64
N ARG A 6 29.23 -3.56 -3.31
CA ARG A 6 28.40 -4.37 -2.40
C ARG A 6 26.96 -3.86 -2.37
N LEU A 7 26.75 -2.54 -2.28
CA LEU A 7 25.41 -1.96 -2.37
C LEU A 7 24.70 -2.37 -3.67
N ALA A 8 25.34 -2.25 -4.82
CA ALA A 8 24.74 -2.60 -6.11
C ALA A 8 24.45 -4.10 -6.24
N THR A 9 25.31 -4.98 -5.69
CA THR A 9 25.08 -6.43 -5.69
C THR A 9 23.98 -6.83 -4.72
N ASP A 10 23.91 -6.20 -3.54
CA ASP A 10 22.87 -6.47 -2.55
C ASP A 10 21.50 -5.98 -3.03
N ASP A 11 21.43 -4.80 -3.69
CA ASP A 11 20.23 -4.29 -4.36
C ASP A 11 19.74 -5.23 -5.46
N PHE A 12 20.64 -5.73 -6.28
CA PHE A 12 20.32 -6.67 -7.35
C PHE A 12 19.79 -7.99 -6.78
N HIS A 13 20.45 -8.55 -5.76
CA HIS A 13 20.01 -9.77 -5.10
C HIS A 13 18.68 -9.57 -4.37
N TYR A 14 18.46 -8.42 -3.72
CA TYR A 14 17.20 -8.07 -3.08
C TYR A 14 16.06 -7.94 -4.10
N ALA A 15 16.28 -7.23 -5.20
CA ALA A 15 15.30 -7.09 -6.28
C ALA A 15 14.97 -8.47 -6.89
N VAL A 16 15.99 -9.30 -7.19
CA VAL A 16 15.81 -10.64 -7.73
C VAL A 16 15.09 -11.57 -6.75
N ALA A 17 15.39 -11.49 -5.46
CA ALA A 17 14.73 -12.27 -4.43
C ALA A 17 13.24 -11.89 -4.31
N ASN A 18 12.91 -10.59 -4.32
CA ASN A 18 11.53 -10.13 -4.32
C ASN A 18 10.71 -10.62 -5.53
N PHE A 19 11.35 -10.73 -6.71
CA PHE A 19 10.70 -11.29 -7.90
C PHE A 19 10.59 -12.80 -7.88
N LYS A 20 11.62 -13.52 -7.42
CA LYS A 20 11.67 -15.00 -7.48
C LYS A 20 10.92 -15.69 -6.35
N SER A 21 11.05 -15.23 -5.13
CA SER A 21 10.76 -16.04 -3.94
C SER A 21 9.52 -15.64 -3.14
N GLY A 22 8.60 -14.87 -3.74
CA GLY A 22 7.31 -14.66 -3.08
C GLY A 22 7.21 -13.38 -2.26
N GLY A 23 7.97 -12.37 -2.58
CA GLY A 23 7.62 -11.00 -2.19
C GLY A 23 6.24 -10.63 -2.76
N PRO A 24 5.63 -9.56 -2.28
CA PRO A 24 4.30 -9.11 -2.73
C PRO A 24 4.17 -9.04 -4.26
N TYR A 25 5.25 -8.66 -4.95
CA TYR A 25 5.36 -8.57 -6.40
C TYR A 25 6.05 -9.77 -7.05
N GLY A 26 6.16 -10.88 -6.33
CA GLY A 26 6.74 -12.11 -6.84
C GLY A 26 5.93 -12.71 -7.99
N ILE A 27 6.62 -13.40 -8.90
CA ILE A 27 6.00 -14.08 -10.05
C ILE A 27 4.77 -14.92 -9.65
N PRO A 28 4.79 -15.73 -8.56
CA PRO A 28 3.63 -16.50 -8.15
C PRO A 28 2.41 -15.62 -7.84
N SER A 29 2.58 -14.51 -7.12
CA SER A 29 1.50 -13.59 -6.78
C SER A 29 0.89 -12.95 -8.04
N LEU A 30 1.73 -12.47 -8.96
CA LEU A 30 1.28 -11.87 -10.22
C LEU A 30 0.55 -12.87 -11.12
N VAL A 31 1.06 -14.10 -11.22
CA VAL A 31 0.40 -15.18 -12.00
C VAL A 31 -0.97 -15.50 -11.40
N CYS A 32 -1.07 -15.67 -10.08
CA CYS A 32 -2.36 -15.91 -9.42
C CYS A 32 -3.35 -14.75 -9.66
N THR A 33 -2.89 -13.50 -9.57
CA THR A 33 -3.73 -12.32 -9.88
C THR A 33 -4.21 -12.33 -11.34
N LEU A 34 -3.37 -12.70 -12.30
CA LEU A 34 -3.78 -12.83 -13.71
C LEU A 34 -4.83 -13.94 -13.89
N LEU A 35 -4.67 -15.08 -13.22
CA LEU A 35 -5.66 -16.15 -13.23
C LEU A 35 -6.98 -15.71 -12.58
N PHE A 36 -6.91 -14.99 -11.47
CA PHE A 36 -8.08 -14.39 -10.82
C PHE A 36 -8.77 -13.37 -11.74
N ALA A 37 -8.03 -12.47 -12.36
CA ALA A 37 -8.56 -11.49 -13.32
C ALA A 37 -9.22 -12.19 -14.52
N TRP A 38 -8.61 -13.26 -15.05
CA TRP A 38 -9.22 -14.10 -16.09
C TRP A 38 -10.52 -14.73 -15.61
N PHE A 39 -10.54 -15.31 -14.41
CA PHE A 39 -11.76 -15.90 -13.83
C PHE A 39 -12.90 -14.87 -13.76
N VAL A 40 -12.63 -13.66 -13.23
CA VAL A 40 -13.61 -12.57 -13.14
C VAL A 40 -14.09 -12.14 -14.53
N PHE A 41 -13.16 -11.97 -15.48
CA PHE A 41 -13.48 -11.63 -16.87
C PHE A 41 -14.36 -12.69 -17.51
N ALA A 42 -13.97 -13.96 -17.44
CA ALA A 42 -14.70 -15.07 -18.04
C ALA A 42 -16.10 -15.22 -17.46
N ARG A 43 -16.23 -15.13 -16.13
CA ARG A 43 -17.53 -15.16 -15.43
C ARG A 43 -18.47 -14.03 -15.91
N ARG A 44 -17.93 -12.78 -16.01
CA ARG A 44 -18.71 -11.62 -16.49
C ARG A 44 -19.15 -11.76 -17.96
N ARG A 45 -18.29 -12.32 -18.79
CA ARG A 45 -18.61 -12.57 -20.22
C ARG A 45 -19.68 -13.62 -20.36
N ARG A 46 -19.54 -14.76 -19.65
CA ARG A 46 -20.53 -15.86 -19.66
C ARG A 46 -21.89 -15.43 -19.13
N ALA A 47 -21.92 -14.62 -18.05
CA ALA A 47 -23.16 -14.08 -17.51
C ALA A 47 -23.91 -13.17 -18.50
N ARG A 48 -23.24 -12.67 -19.55
CA ARG A 48 -23.82 -11.89 -20.66
C ARG A 48 -24.03 -12.70 -21.95
N GLY A 49 -23.93 -14.04 -21.88
CA GLY A 49 -24.05 -14.93 -23.04
C GLY A 49 -22.93 -14.79 -24.06
N ARG A 50 -21.75 -14.26 -23.66
CA ARG A 50 -20.61 -14.00 -24.56
C ARG A 50 -19.44 -14.94 -24.26
N PRO A 51 -18.70 -15.43 -25.29
CA PRO A 51 -17.54 -16.28 -25.08
C PRO A 51 -16.41 -15.50 -24.40
N ALA A 52 -15.63 -16.22 -23.52
CA ALA A 52 -14.42 -15.71 -22.94
C ALA A 52 -13.24 -16.04 -23.86
N GLU A 53 -12.69 -15.02 -24.52
CA GLU A 53 -11.56 -15.15 -25.43
C GLU A 53 -10.30 -14.53 -24.81
N LEU A 54 -9.17 -15.24 -24.87
CA LEU A 54 -7.89 -14.77 -24.32
C LEU A 54 -7.44 -13.44 -24.99
N LYS A 55 -7.63 -13.30 -26.29
CA LYS A 55 -7.28 -12.08 -27.03
C LYS A 55 -8.04 -10.85 -26.50
N LEU A 56 -9.34 -11.01 -26.19
CA LEU A 56 -10.16 -9.95 -25.63
C LEU A 56 -9.77 -9.64 -24.18
N PHE A 57 -9.44 -10.67 -23.39
CA PHE A 57 -8.93 -10.50 -22.03
C PHE A 57 -7.64 -9.67 -22.04
N LEU A 58 -6.64 -10.07 -22.82
CA LEU A 58 -5.37 -9.35 -22.89
C LEU A 58 -5.54 -7.90 -23.37
N ARG A 59 -6.43 -7.67 -24.35
CA ARG A 59 -6.76 -6.29 -24.77
C ARG A 59 -7.48 -5.49 -23.69
N SER A 60 -8.32 -6.14 -22.86
CA SER A 60 -9.00 -5.48 -21.75
C SER A 60 -8.06 -5.23 -20.56
N LEU A 61 -7.05 -6.07 -20.36
CA LEU A 61 -6.09 -5.94 -19.28
C LEU A 61 -5.01 -4.88 -19.60
N PHE A 62 -4.60 -4.80 -20.87
CA PHE A 62 -3.54 -3.89 -21.36
C PHE A 62 -4.06 -2.94 -22.43
N PRO A 63 -5.00 -2.02 -22.13
CA PRO A 63 -5.51 -1.08 -23.12
C PRO A 63 -4.42 -0.07 -23.50
N ARG A 64 -4.14 0.07 -24.80
CA ARG A 64 -3.07 0.94 -25.31
C ARG A 64 -3.10 2.35 -24.76
N ARG A 65 -4.30 2.94 -24.62
CA ARG A 65 -4.48 4.31 -24.09
C ARG A 65 -3.94 4.48 -22.65
N ILE A 66 -3.94 3.41 -21.84
CA ILE A 66 -3.38 3.41 -20.48
C ILE A 66 -1.89 3.05 -20.55
N MET A 67 -1.54 1.96 -21.23
CA MET A 67 -0.16 1.46 -21.28
C MET A 67 0.82 2.45 -21.92
N LEU A 68 0.37 3.24 -22.90
CA LEU A 68 1.19 4.25 -23.57
C LEU A 68 0.98 5.67 -23.01
N HIS A 69 0.29 5.81 -21.87
CA HIS A 69 0.10 7.11 -21.23
C HIS A 69 1.38 7.59 -20.55
N ARG A 70 1.66 8.90 -20.58
CA ARG A 70 2.83 9.50 -19.92
C ARG A 70 2.94 9.14 -18.43
N SER A 71 1.79 9.08 -17.74
CA SER A 71 1.70 8.69 -16.34
C SER A 71 2.21 7.26 -16.10
N THR A 72 1.91 6.31 -16.98
CA THR A 72 2.40 4.92 -16.89
C THR A 72 3.92 4.85 -17.05
N PHE A 73 4.51 5.67 -17.93
CA PHE A 73 5.98 5.76 -18.03
C PHE A 73 6.61 6.37 -16.78
N MET A 74 5.93 7.30 -16.11
CA MET A 74 6.37 7.81 -14.82
C MET A 74 6.31 6.73 -13.74
N ASP A 75 5.21 5.95 -13.67
CA ASP A 75 5.08 4.81 -12.76
C ASP A 75 6.26 3.84 -12.94
N MET A 76 6.63 3.48 -14.18
CA MET A 76 7.78 2.62 -14.46
C MET A 76 9.10 3.20 -13.94
N ARG A 77 9.34 4.50 -14.15
CA ARG A 77 10.57 5.17 -13.69
C ARG A 77 10.67 5.17 -12.17
N LEU A 78 9.56 5.49 -11.49
CA LEU A 78 9.51 5.50 -10.02
C LEU A 78 9.60 4.08 -9.44
N TRP A 79 8.97 3.10 -10.09
CA TRP A 79 9.09 1.70 -9.73
C TRP A 79 10.54 1.22 -9.78
N ILE A 80 11.25 1.47 -10.91
CA ILE A 80 12.67 1.12 -11.07
C ILE A 80 13.49 1.82 -9.99
N LEU A 81 13.30 3.12 -9.77
CA LEU A 81 14.07 3.88 -8.81
C LEU A 81 13.84 3.40 -7.38
N ASN A 82 12.58 3.20 -6.97
CA ASN A 82 12.24 2.78 -5.61
C ASN A 82 12.70 1.35 -5.30
N ILE A 83 12.61 0.42 -6.24
CA ILE A 83 13.01 -0.97 -6.00
C ILE A 83 14.50 -1.20 -6.28
N ALA A 84 14.97 -0.78 -7.49
CA ALA A 84 16.29 -1.16 -7.95
C ALA A 84 17.42 -0.24 -7.44
N VAL A 85 17.10 0.99 -7.00
CA VAL A 85 18.10 1.97 -6.55
C VAL A 85 17.99 2.27 -5.07
N LEU A 86 16.77 2.44 -4.55
CA LEU A 86 16.55 2.86 -3.16
C LEU A 86 16.17 1.69 -2.23
N GLY A 87 15.90 0.50 -2.77
CA GLY A 87 15.45 -0.66 -2.00
C GLY A 87 16.38 -1.01 -0.83
N VAL A 88 17.69 -1.04 -1.05
CA VAL A 88 18.68 -1.28 0.01
C VAL A 88 18.71 -0.14 1.02
N ALA A 89 18.66 1.12 0.55
CA ALA A 89 18.60 2.26 1.46
C ALA A 89 17.41 2.19 2.41
N TYR A 90 16.24 1.75 1.92
CA TYR A 90 15.07 1.56 2.76
C TYR A 90 15.28 0.48 3.82
N THR A 91 15.97 -0.62 3.51
CA THR A 91 16.26 -1.67 4.51
C THR A 91 17.21 -1.19 5.62
N TRP A 92 18.12 -0.29 5.31
CA TRP A 92 19.04 0.32 6.30
C TRP A 92 18.36 1.37 7.18
N LEU A 93 17.38 2.10 6.62
CA LEU A 93 16.65 3.16 7.31
C LEU A 93 15.39 2.66 8.02
N ALA A 94 14.97 1.44 7.74
CA ALA A 94 13.81 0.84 8.37
C ALA A 94 14.12 0.32 9.77
N VAL A 95 13.19 0.53 10.68
CA VAL A 95 13.22 -0.07 12.02
C VAL A 95 13.07 -1.59 11.88
N SER A 96 13.90 -2.34 12.57
CA SER A 96 13.79 -3.80 12.59
C SER A 96 12.53 -4.24 13.36
N GLY A 97 11.56 -4.81 12.67
CA GLY A 97 10.36 -5.38 13.32
C GLY A 97 10.68 -6.49 14.31
N LEU A 98 11.74 -7.29 14.08
CA LEU A 98 12.24 -8.27 15.03
C LEU A 98 12.87 -7.60 16.24
N GLY A 99 13.63 -6.51 16.05
CA GLY A 99 14.18 -5.72 17.16
C GLY A 99 13.09 -5.11 18.04
N VAL A 100 12.01 -4.59 17.43
CA VAL A 100 10.83 -4.08 18.16
C VAL A 100 10.14 -5.21 18.94
N ARG A 101 9.96 -6.38 18.33
CA ARG A 101 9.41 -7.57 18.98
C ARG A 101 10.23 -7.93 20.24
N ASP A 102 11.55 -8.05 20.11
CA ASP A 102 12.43 -8.46 21.19
C ASP A 102 12.48 -7.39 22.31
N ALA A 103 12.49 -6.11 21.92
CA ALA A 103 12.39 -5.00 22.88
C ALA A 103 11.04 -5.02 23.64
N THR A 104 9.95 -5.37 22.98
CA THR A 104 8.62 -5.52 23.61
C THR A 104 8.60 -6.66 24.59
N ILE A 105 9.13 -7.83 24.21
CA ILE A 105 9.26 -8.99 25.14
C ILE A 105 10.06 -8.57 26.37
N GLY A 106 11.24 -7.96 26.18
CA GLY A 106 12.08 -7.49 27.28
C GLY A 106 11.40 -6.43 28.17
N ALA A 107 10.61 -5.52 27.61
CA ALA A 107 9.84 -4.55 28.37
C ALA A 107 8.75 -5.23 29.21
N LEU A 108 7.98 -6.15 28.61
CA LEU A 108 6.94 -6.89 29.33
C LEU A 108 7.53 -7.76 30.44
N THR A 109 8.65 -8.45 30.18
CA THR A 109 9.36 -9.24 31.20
C THR A 109 9.82 -8.37 32.39
N ARG A 110 10.36 -7.16 32.12
CA ARG A 110 10.75 -6.23 33.20
C ARG A 110 9.56 -5.69 34.00
N MET A 111 8.42 -5.46 33.35
CA MET A 111 7.23 -4.84 33.99
C MET A 111 6.36 -5.86 34.72
N LEU A 112 6.20 -7.06 34.13
CA LEU A 112 5.24 -8.07 34.56
C LEU A 112 5.92 -9.34 35.15
N GLY A 113 7.24 -9.44 35.06
CA GLY A 113 8.02 -10.61 35.41
C GLY A 113 8.14 -11.66 34.29
N GLU A 114 8.88 -12.72 34.58
CA GLU A 114 8.92 -13.90 33.70
C GLU A 114 7.55 -14.59 33.69
N HIS A 115 7.09 -14.97 32.52
CA HIS A 115 5.80 -15.63 32.31
C HIS A 115 6.00 -17.01 31.69
N ALA A 116 5.44 -18.04 32.30
CA ALA A 116 5.36 -19.35 31.68
C ALA A 116 4.35 -19.29 30.53
N PRO A 117 4.72 -19.73 29.32
CA PRO A 117 3.82 -19.66 28.18
C PRO A 117 2.50 -20.36 28.44
N THR A 118 1.39 -19.74 28.07
CA THR A 118 0.07 -20.32 28.20
C THR A 118 -0.04 -21.56 27.33
N PRO A 119 -0.40 -22.73 27.86
CA PRO A 119 -0.40 -24.00 27.11
C PRO A 119 -1.63 -24.16 26.22
N TRP A 120 -1.72 -23.30 25.22
CA TRP A 120 -2.78 -23.37 24.21
C TRP A 120 -2.36 -24.24 23.01
N PRO A 121 -3.32 -24.86 22.30
CA PRO A 121 -3.02 -25.60 21.08
C PRO A 121 -2.26 -24.72 20.07
N LEU A 122 -1.13 -25.21 19.55
CA LEU A 122 -0.27 -24.44 18.64
C LEU A 122 -1.02 -23.83 17.47
N ALA A 123 -1.91 -24.59 16.83
CA ALA A 123 -2.69 -24.11 15.69
C ALA A 123 -3.59 -22.90 16.06
N LEU A 124 -4.12 -22.87 17.29
CA LEU A 124 -4.92 -21.74 17.79
C LEU A 124 -4.04 -20.50 18.06
N VAL A 125 -2.87 -20.71 18.68
CA VAL A 125 -1.89 -19.61 18.89
C VAL A 125 -1.46 -19.02 17.55
N MET A 126 -1.14 -19.86 16.56
CA MET A 126 -0.78 -19.41 15.21
C MET A 126 -1.94 -18.67 14.53
N ALA A 127 -3.18 -19.14 14.68
CA ALA A 127 -4.35 -18.46 14.11
C ALA A 127 -4.56 -17.06 14.72
N ILE A 128 -4.48 -16.97 16.05
CA ILE A 128 -4.57 -15.70 16.78
C ILE A 128 -3.43 -14.77 16.34
N THR A 129 -2.21 -15.27 16.27
CA THR A 129 -1.05 -14.47 15.86
C THR A 129 -1.19 -13.99 14.41
N THR A 130 -1.66 -14.86 13.51
CA THR A 130 -1.91 -14.51 12.09
C THR A 130 -2.91 -13.37 11.97
N LEU A 131 -4.04 -13.48 12.66
CA LEU A 131 -5.09 -12.46 12.62
C LEU A 131 -4.63 -11.16 13.30
N SER A 132 -4.01 -11.24 14.46
CA SER A 132 -3.53 -10.05 15.20
C SER A 132 -2.44 -9.31 14.41
N ALA A 133 -1.49 -10.04 13.80
CA ALA A 133 -0.46 -9.44 12.96
C ALA A 133 -1.05 -8.77 11.71
N LEU A 134 -2.06 -9.39 11.08
CA LEU A 134 -2.79 -8.78 9.96
C LEU A 134 -3.49 -7.49 10.40
N LEU A 135 -4.24 -7.53 11.49
CA LEU A 135 -4.95 -6.35 12.00
C LEU A 135 -4.00 -5.23 12.41
N ALA A 136 -2.86 -5.56 13.01
CA ALA A 136 -1.82 -4.59 13.37
C ALA A 136 -1.16 -3.95 12.13
N TYR A 137 -0.88 -4.76 11.10
CA TYR A 137 -0.41 -4.28 9.80
C TYR A 137 -1.40 -3.30 9.18
N GLU A 138 -2.66 -3.70 9.07
CA GLU A 138 -3.73 -2.92 8.46
C GLU A 138 -4.01 -1.62 9.23
N LEU A 139 -3.98 -1.67 10.58
CA LEU A 139 -4.14 -0.47 11.41
C LEU A 139 -3.00 0.52 11.16
N ALA A 140 -1.76 0.05 11.15
CA ALA A 140 -0.59 0.90 10.91
C ALA A 140 -0.62 1.52 9.51
N TYR A 141 -1.01 0.72 8.49
CA TYR A 141 -1.19 1.21 7.13
C TYR A 141 -2.29 2.28 7.08
N TRP A 142 -3.49 1.97 7.56
CA TRP A 142 -4.62 2.90 7.59
C TRP A 142 -4.26 4.19 8.34
N PHE A 143 -3.62 4.08 9.51
CA PHE A 143 -3.22 5.22 10.33
C PHE A 143 -2.19 6.11 9.62
N GLY A 144 -1.13 5.51 9.06
CA GLY A 144 -0.15 6.23 8.27
C GLY A 144 -0.81 6.95 7.09
N HIS A 145 -1.66 6.25 6.35
CA HIS A 145 -2.40 6.79 5.21
C HIS A 145 -3.32 7.96 5.63
N TYR A 146 -4.03 7.79 6.76
CA TYR A 146 -4.83 8.86 7.37
C TYR A 146 -3.99 10.09 7.69
N LEU A 147 -2.80 9.94 8.28
CA LEU A 147 -1.92 11.06 8.59
C LEU A 147 -1.49 11.81 7.33
N PHE A 148 -1.11 11.09 6.27
CA PHE A 148 -0.73 11.68 4.99
C PHE A 148 -1.89 12.42 4.30
N HIS A 149 -3.13 11.99 4.51
CA HIS A 149 -4.32 12.70 4.03
C HIS A 149 -4.80 13.82 4.95
N ARG A 150 -4.46 13.77 6.25
CA ARG A 150 -4.98 14.73 7.25
C ARG A 150 -4.11 15.96 7.40
N PHE A 151 -2.80 15.83 7.22
CA PHE A 151 -1.84 16.92 7.40
C PHE A 151 -1.31 17.36 6.04
N GLU A 152 -1.54 18.65 5.70
CA GLU A 152 -1.19 19.21 4.40
C GLU A 152 0.29 19.05 4.06
N PHE A 153 1.20 19.24 5.03
CA PHE A 153 2.64 19.07 4.82
C PHE A 153 3.03 17.61 4.52
N LEU A 154 2.30 16.62 5.04
CA LEU A 154 2.49 15.19 4.70
C LEU A 154 1.82 14.86 3.35
N TRP A 155 0.65 15.45 3.09
CA TRP A 155 -0.05 15.29 1.83
C TRP A 155 0.83 15.62 0.62
N GLU A 156 1.73 16.59 0.72
CA GLU A 156 2.64 16.94 -0.38
C GLU A 156 3.50 15.75 -0.82
N PHE A 157 3.90 14.86 0.07
CA PHE A 157 4.62 13.63 -0.26
C PHE A 157 3.70 12.55 -0.84
N HIS A 158 2.49 12.40 -0.29
CA HIS A 158 1.49 11.44 -0.76
C HIS A 158 0.84 11.86 -2.08
N LYS A 159 0.82 13.15 -2.36
CA LYS A 159 0.36 13.71 -3.64
C LYS A 159 1.13 13.12 -4.84
N VAL A 160 2.37 12.68 -4.66
CA VAL A 160 3.14 11.92 -5.67
C VAL A 160 2.35 10.68 -6.12
N HIS A 161 1.80 9.93 -5.17
CA HIS A 161 0.98 8.75 -5.41
C HIS A 161 -0.32 9.10 -6.14
N HIS A 162 -1.03 10.13 -5.69
CA HIS A 162 -2.27 10.63 -6.29
C HIS A 162 -2.07 11.36 -7.62
N SER A 163 -0.84 11.72 -8.00
CA SER A 163 -0.56 12.40 -9.27
C SER A 163 -0.70 11.51 -10.51
N ALA A 164 -1.02 10.22 -10.35
CA ALA A 164 -1.30 9.31 -11.45
C ALA A 164 -2.59 9.71 -12.19
N GLU A 165 -2.49 9.99 -13.50
CA GLU A 165 -3.65 10.33 -14.36
C GLU A 165 -4.37 9.10 -14.90
N VAL A 166 -3.72 7.96 -14.87
CA VAL A 166 -4.28 6.64 -15.20
C VAL A 166 -3.77 5.62 -14.20
N MET A 167 -4.60 4.62 -13.89
CA MET A 167 -4.26 3.59 -12.90
C MET A 167 -3.69 2.36 -13.58
N THR A 168 -2.51 1.96 -13.15
CA THR A 168 -1.84 0.70 -13.51
C THR A 168 -1.36 -0.01 -12.25
N THR A 169 -1.08 -1.31 -12.32
CA THR A 169 -0.52 -2.04 -11.17
C THR A 169 0.82 -1.46 -10.70
N LEU A 170 1.53 -0.73 -11.56
CA LEU A 170 2.78 -0.05 -11.20
C LEU A 170 2.54 1.22 -10.36
N THR A 171 1.34 1.80 -10.43
CA THR A 171 0.98 2.99 -9.62
C THR A 171 1.07 2.72 -8.12
N GLU A 172 0.97 1.46 -7.68
CA GLU A 172 1.22 1.04 -6.28
C GLU A 172 2.58 1.55 -5.78
N LEU A 173 3.61 1.56 -6.63
CA LEU A 173 4.97 1.96 -6.29
C LEU A 173 5.34 3.38 -6.75
N ARG A 174 4.35 4.16 -7.20
CA ARG A 174 4.48 5.59 -7.41
C ARG A 174 4.43 6.31 -6.07
N GLN A 175 5.47 6.16 -5.27
CA GLN A 175 5.54 6.69 -3.91
C GLN A 175 6.80 7.53 -3.71
N HIS A 176 6.69 8.55 -2.85
CA HIS A 176 7.85 9.32 -2.41
C HIS A 176 8.65 8.54 -1.35
N PRO A 177 10.00 8.59 -1.32
CA PRO A 177 10.81 7.90 -0.32
C PRO A 177 10.42 8.17 1.14
N VAL A 178 10.03 9.40 1.46
CA VAL A 178 9.56 9.79 2.81
C VAL A 178 8.30 8.99 3.19
N GLU A 179 7.37 8.86 2.26
CA GLU A 179 6.15 8.08 2.45
C GLU A 179 6.46 6.60 2.67
N ILE A 180 7.30 6.00 1.80
CA ILE A 180 7.70 4.58 1.92
C ILE A 180 8.31 4.32 3.30
N LEU A 181 9.26 5.17 3.74
CA LEU A 181 9.91 5.03 5.05
C LEU A 181 8.92 5.18 6.20
N ALA A 182 7.98 6.12 6.11
CA ALA A 182 6.96 6.28 7.15
C ALA A 182 6.08 5.03 7.27
N PHE A 183 5.58 4.49 6.15
CA PHE A 183 4.74 3.28 6.16
C PHE A 183 5.51 2.05 6.66
N VAL A 184 6.72 1.81 6.15
CA VAL A 184 7.54 0.67 6.55
C VAL A 184 7.82 0.71 8.05
N ASN A 185 8.16 1.88 8.61
CA ASN A 185 8.46 2.01 10.04
C ASN A 185 7.21 1.88 10.91
N LEU A 186 6.09 2.49 10.55
CA LEU A 186 4.81 2.34 11.27
C LEU A 186 4.37 0.87 11.32
N ILE A 187 4.44 0.18 10.20
CA ILE A 187 4.08 -1.24 10.09
C ILE A 187 5.05 -2.10 10.93
N ALA A 188 6.36 -1.85 10.83
CA ALA A 188 7.36 -2.59 11.60
C ALA A 188 7.17 -2.44 13.12
N VAL A 189 6.88 -1.22 13.57
CA VAL A 189 6.60 -0.96 14.99
C VAL A 189 5.30 -1.63 15.44
N SER A 190 4.20 -1.43 14.73
CA SER A 190 2.90 -1.99 15.09
C SER A 190 2.91 -3.52 15.12
N THR A 191 3.44 -4.15 14.05
CA THR A 191 3.53 -5.61 13.98
C THR A 191 4.55 -6.17 14.98
N GLY A 192 5.68 -5.50 15.18
CA GLY A 192 6.69 -5.90 16.14
C GLY A 192 6.18 -5.88 17.59
N VAL A 193 5.48 -4.81 18.00
CA VAL A 193 4.83 -4.72 19.32
C VAL A 193 3.79 -5.84 19.49
N THR A 194 2.94 -6.05 18.47
CA THR A 194 1.92 -7.10 18.53
C THR A 194 2.53 -8.49 18.65
N LEU A 195 3.54 -8.80 17.82
CA LEU A 195 4.23 -10.10 17.89
C LEU A 195 5.01 -10.28 19.18
N GLY A 196 5.60 -9.20 19.73
CA GLY A 196 6.28 -9.22 21.03
C GLY A 196 5.34 -9.55 22.16
N ALA A 197 4.17 -8.90 22.21
CA ALA A 197 3.15 -9.15 23.23
C ALA A 197 2.61 -10.61 23.15
N LEU A 198 2.33 -11.09 21.93
CA LEU A 198 1.87 -12.46 21.73
C LEU A 198 2.97 -13.50 22.06
N THR A 199 4.23 -13.21 21.72
CA THR A 199 5.35 -14.09 22.06
C THR A 199 5.57 -14.13 23.59
N TYR A 200 5.44 -13.00 24.28
CA TYR A 200 5.47 -12.97 25.74
C TYR A 200 4.36 -13.84 26.36
N ALA A 201 3.13 -13.72 25.83
CA ALA A 201 1.96 -14.44 26.37
C ALA A 201 1.96 -15.94 26.04
N PHE A 202 2.31 -16.32 24.82
CA PHE A 202 2.15 -17.69 24.29
C PHE A 202 3.48 -18.42 24.01
N GLY A 203 4.61 -17.74 24.21
CA GLY A 203 5.94 -18.31 23.96
C GLY A 203 6.34 -18.38 22.47
N PRO A 204 7.36 -19.20 22.15
CA PRO A 204 7.93 -19.26 20.79
C PRO A 204 6.97 -19.74 19.70
N GLY A 205 5.86 -20.38 20.08
CA GLY A 205 4.80 -20.79 19.15
C GLY A 205 3.99 -19.65 18.57
N ALA A 206 4.14 -18.41 19.09
CA ALA A 206 3.42 -17.22 18.62
C ALA A 206 4.02 -16.69 17.30
N HIS A 207 3.80 -17.43 16.22
CA HIS A 207 4.15 -17.01 14.85
C HIS A 207 2.95 -17.17 13.91
N SER A 208 2.94 -16.36 12.85
CA SER A 208 1.84 -16.38 11.87
C SER A 208 1.93 -17.62 10.97
N PHE A 209 0.78 -18.12 10.51
CA PHE A 209 0.75 -18.91 9.30
C PHE A 209 1.28 -18.06 8.14
N THR A 210 2.23 -18.61 7.39
CA THR A 210 2.86 -17.91 6.28
C THR A 210 2.63 -18.66 4.96
N LEU A 211 2.51 -17.88 3.89
CA LEU A 211 2.57 -18.34 2.52
C LEU A 211 3.60 -17.47 1.79
N LEU A 212 4.60 -18.09 1.17
CA LEU A 212 5.69 -17.39 0.51
C LEU A 212 6.37 -16.34 1.45
N ASN A 213 6.64 -16.73 2.69
CA ASN A 213 7.27 -15.91 3.73
C ASN A 213 6.49 -14.66 4.19
N ALA A 214 5.24 -14.51 3.77
CA ALA A 214 4.36 -13.44 4.24
C ALA A 214 3.15 -14.00 5.00
N ASN A 215 2.48 -13.15 5.79
CA ASN A 215 1.22 -13.52 6.44
C ASN A 215 0.25 -14.09 5.40
N ILE A 216 -0.28 -15.28 5.67
CA ILE A 216 -1.09 -16.02 4.69
C ILE A 216 -2.31 -15.23 4.20
N ALA A 217 -2.98 -14.49 5.07
CA ALA A 217 -4.18 -13.72 4.69
C ALA A 217 -3.80 -12.55 3.77
N LEU A 218 -2.70 -11.85 4.08
CA LEU A 218 -2.18 -10.79 3.22
C LEU A 218 -1.74 -11.34 1.85
N MET A 219 -1.07 -12.51 1.85
CA MET A 219 -0.64 -13.14 0.59
C MET A 219 -1.83 -13.59 -0.27
N LEU A 220 -2.88 -14.16 0.33
CA LEU A 220 -4.11 -14.52 -0.38
C LEU A 220 -4.80 -13.29 -0.99
N PHE A 221 -4.80 -12.15 -0.29
CA PHE A 221 -5.26 -10.88 -0.85
C PHE A 221 -4.45 -10.47 -2.08
N LEU A 222 -3.11 -10.45 -1.97
CA LEU A 222 -2.22 -10.11 -3.09
C LEU A 222 -2.37 -11.06 -4.28
N MET A 223 -2.49 -12.37 -4.03
CA MET A 223 -2.69 -13.39 -5.07
C MET A 223 -4.04 -13.31 -5.78
N THR A 224 -4.99 -12.54 -5.25
CA THR A 224 -6.33 -12.42 -5.84
C THR A 224 -6.54 -11.03 -6.44
N TRP A 225 -6.99 -10.07 -5.66
CA TRP A 225 -7.35 -8.74 -6.18
C TRP A 225 -6.42 -7.61 -5.71
N GLY A 226 -5.45 -7.89 -4.85
CA GLY A 226 -4.56 -6.87 -4.30
C GLY A 226 -3.86 -6.05 -5.38
N HIS A 227 -3.22 -6.69 -6.35
CA HIS A 227 -2.56 -5.99 -7.47
C HIS A 227 -3.53 -5.28 -8.43
N LEU A 228 -4.83 -5.55 -8.34
CA LEU A 228 -5.84 -4.86 -9.15
C LEU A 228 -6.33 -3.55 -8.52
N ARG A 229 -5.91 -3.22 -7.30
CA ARG A 229 -6.31 -1.97 -6.61
C ARG A 229 -5.99 -0.75 -7.47
N HIS A 230 -4.75 -0.66 -7.94
CA HIS A 230 -4.30 0.36 -8.88
C HIS A 230 -4.47 -0.13 -10.32
N SER A 231 -5.70 -0.38 -10.74
CA SER A 231 -5.99 -0.75 -12.14
C SER A 231 -7.26 -0.05 -12.61
N HIS A 232 -7.49 -0.08 -13.90
CA HIS A 232 -8.75 0.40 -14.50
C HIS A 232 -9.89 -0.64 -14.41
N ILE A 233 -9.65 -1.78 -13.74
CA ILE A 233 -10.64 -2.86 -13.63
C ILE A 233 -11.57 -2.56 -12.46
N TRP A 234 -12.82 -2.17 -12.76
CA TRP A 234 -13.81 -1.96 -11.73
C TRP A 234 -14.28 -3.28 -11.14
N LEU A 235 -13.82 -3.60 -9.96
CA LEU A 235 -14.25 -4.75 -9.16
C LEU A 235 -14.71 -4.22 -7.81
N SER A 236 -16.01 -4.16 -7.58
CA SER A 236 -16.61 -3.66 -6.33
C SER A 236 -17.12 -4.81 -5.48
N PHE A 237 -16.97 -4.69 -4.17
CA PHE A 237 -17.57 -5.55 -3.17
C PHE A 237 -18.75 -4.82 -2.52
N GLN A 238 -19.84 -5.54 -2.29
CA GLN A 238 -21.08 -5.01 -1.75
C GLN A 238 -21.45 -5.66 -0.41
N GLY A 239 -22.33 -5.01 0.35
CA GLY A 239 -22.81 -5.53 1.63
C GLY A 239 -21.66 -5.81 2.60
N LEU A 240 -21.71 -6.90 3.35
CA LEU A 240 -20.68 -7.24 4.35
C LEU A 240 -19.27 -7.35 3.75
N ALA A 241 -19.13 -7.89 2.55
CA ALA A 241 -17.82 -7.99 1.90
C ALA A 241 -17.20 -6.61 1.62
N GLY A 242 -18.02 -5.59 1.28
CA GLY A 242 -17.55 -4.20 1.11
C GLY A 242 -17.19 -3.50 2.42
N HIS A 243 -17.74 -3.94 3.56
CA HIS A 243 -17.34 -3.44 4.88
C HIS A 243 -16.08 -4.10 5.43
N LEU A 244 -15.79 -5.33 5.00
CA LEU A 244 -14.65 -6.08 5.50
C LEU A 244 -13.39 -5.92 4.64
N PHE A 245 -13.53 -5.83 3.32
CA PHE A 245 -12.41 -5.90 2.38
C PHE A 245 -12.36 -4.70 1.45
N GLN A 246 -11.16 -4.16 1.27
CA GLN A 246 -10.87 -3.19 0.23
C GLN A 246 -10.90 -3.87 -1.14
N SER A 247 -11.86 -3.49 -1.98
CA SER A 247 -11.90 -3.92 -3.39
C SER A 247 -11.12 -2.94 -4.28
N PRO A 248 -10.75 -3.33 -5.50
CA PRO A 248 -10.17 -2.40 -6.48
C PRO A 248 -10.99 -1.12 -6.66
N ALA A 249 -12.31 -1.21 -6.69
CA ALA A 249 -13.19 -0.05 -6.84
C ALA A 249 -13.16 0.89 -5.60
N HIS A 250 -12.98 0.37 -4.37
CA HIS A 250 -12.78 1.22 -3.20
C HIS A 250 -11.56 2.12 -3.39
N HIS A 251 -10.45 1.54 -3.85
CA HIS A 251 -9.20 2.27 -4.02
C HIS A 251 -9.23 3.22 -5.24
N GLN A 252 -9.96 2.88 -6.30
CA GLN A 252 -10.21 3.83 -7.39
C GLN A 252 -11.01 5.05 -6.93
N LEU A 253 -12.01 4.90 -6.05
CA LEU A 253 -12.69 6.03 -5.44
C LEU A 253 -11.74 6.87 -4.58
N HIS A 254 -10.85 6.23 -3.81
CA HIS A 254 -9.83 6.90 -3.02
C HIS A 254 -8.94 7.82 -3.86
N HIS A 255 -8.54 7.39 -5.07
CA HIS A 255 -7.73 8.19 -6.01
C HIS A 255 -8.52 9.21 -6.83
N SER A 256 -9.84 9.28 -6.65
CA SER A 256 -10.71 10.16 -7.41
C SER A 256 -10.46 11.64 -7.09
N THR A 257 -10.56 12.49 -8.13
CA THR A 257 -10.56 13.96 -7.99
C THR A 257 -11.89 14.51 -7.48
N ASN A 258 -12.93 13.67 -7.34
CA ASN A 258 -14.21 14.12 -6.81
C ASN A 258 -14.11 14.40 -5.30
N PRO A 259 -14.41 15.63 -4.83
CA PRO A 259 -14.35 15.99 -3.40
C PRO A 259 -15.14 15.08 -2.45
N GLU A 260 -16.26 14.48 -2.91
CA GLU A 260 -17.03 13.53 -2.10
C GLU A 260 -16.27 12.23 -1.75
N HIS A 261 -15.18 11.94 -2.48
CA HIS A 261 -14.35 10.76 -2.29
C HIS A 261 -13.10 11.05 -1.45
N PHE A 262 -12.82 12.31 -1.15
CA PHE A 262 -11.61 12.69 -0.42
C PHE A 262 -11.59 12.08 0.98
N ASN A 263 -10.42 11.62 1.40
CA ASN A 263 -10.16 11.00 2.70
C ASN A 263 -11.02 9.75 2.97
N LYS A 264 -11.40 9.01 1.93
CA LYS A 264 -12.14 7.75 2.03
C LYS A 264 -11.30 6.57 1.58
N ASN A 265 -11.62 5.38 2.12
CA ASN A 265 -11.05 4.09 1.72
C ASN A 265 -9.51 4.03 1.84
N LEU A 266 -9.01 4.35 3.03
CA LEU A 266 -7.59 4.47 3.35
C LEU A 266 -6.91 3.12 3.65
N GLY A 267 -7.68 2.04 3.87
CA GLY A 267 -7.18 0.70 4.19
C GLY A 267 -6.40 0.04 3.05
N PHE A 268 -5.58 -0.97 3.38
CA PHE A 268 -4.83 -1.75 2.39
C PHE A 268 -5.64 -2.94 1.86
N ALA A 269 -5.76 -4.02 2.62
CA ALA A 269 -6.55 -5.20 2.26
C ALA A 269 -7.92 -5.21 2.95
N LEU A 270 -8.00 -4.67 4.18
CA LEU A 270 -9.21 -4.63 4.98
C LEU A 270 -9.83 -3.23 4.97
N ALA A 271 -11.17 -3.20 4.89
CA ALA A 271 -11.97 -1.98 5.02
C ALA A 271 -12.46 -1.76 6.47
N VAL A 272 -12.13 -2.67 7.39
CA VAL A 272 -12.64 -2.64 8.77
C VAL A 272 -12.23 -1.39 9.53
N TRP A 273 -11.03 -0.86 9.28
CA TRP A 273 -10.56 0.38 9.90
C TRP A 273 -11.24 1.61 9.32
N ASP A 274 -11.47 1.63 7.99
CA ASP A 274 -12.29 2.66 7.37
C ASP A 274 -13.71 2.65 7.91
N TRP A 275 -14.29 1.48 8.11
CA TRP A 275 -15.60 1.34 8.72
C TRP A 275 -15.61 1.81 10.18
N ALA A 276 -14.65 1.38 10.97
CA ALA A 276 -14.55 1.74 12.40
C ALA A 276 -14.35 3.25 12.62
N PHE A 277 -13.58 3.91 11.75
CA PHE A 277 -13.24 5.34 11.89
C PHE A 277 -14.03 6.27 10.95
N GLY A 278 -15.05 5.76 10.23
CA GLY A 278 -15.96 6.56 9.42
C GLY A 278 -15.39 7.08 8.10
N THR A 279 -14.31 6.49 7.63
CA THR A 279 -13.66 6.81 6.33
C THR A 279 -14.09 5.85 5.22
N LEU A 280 -14.98 4.89 5.49
CA LEU A 280 -15.47 3.94 4.48
C LEU A 280 -16.48 4.59 3.52
N ARG A 281 -16.25 4.40 2.21
CA ARG A 281 -17.23 4.61 1.14
C ARG A 281 -17.31 3.36 0.27
N ILE A 282 -18.43 2.66 0.30
CA ILE A 282 -18.64 1.47 -0.52
C ILE A 282 -18.93 1.91 -1.96
N PRO A 283 -18.13 1.48 -2.97
CA PRO A 283 -18.36 1.82 -4.36
C PRO A 283 -19.62 1.16 -4.89
N THR A 284 -20.24 1.73 -5.91
CA THR A 284 -21.40 1.12 -6.55
C THR A 284 -21.05 -0.15 -7.31
N LYS A 285 -22.03 -1.01 -7.55
CA LYS A 285 -21.83 -2.26 -8.32
C LYS A 285 -21.46 -1.98 -9.78
N THR A 286 -22.04 -0.93 -10.35
CA THR A 286 -21.72 -0.43 -11.70
C THR A 286 -20.49 0.46 -11.65
N CYS A 287 -19.70 0.46 -12.72
CA CYS A 287 -18.53 1.34 -12.79
C CYS A 287 -18.94 2.81 -12.70
N GLU A 288 -18.37 3.51 -11.74
CA GLU A 288 -18.47 4.96 -11.63
C GLU A 288 -17.47 5.61 -12.59
N VAL A 289 -17.81 6.78 -13.13
CA VAL A 289 -16.85 7.56 -13.91
C VAL A 289 -15.94 8.27 -12.92
N VAL A 290 -14.66 7.91 -12.93
CA VAL A 290 -13.66 8.42 -12.01
C VAL A 290 -12.54 9.10 -12.80
N GLU A 291 -12.22 10.33 -12.45
CA GLU A 291 -11.05 11.05 -12.94
C GLU A 291 -9.96 11.00 -11.88
N PHE A 292 -8.70 10.92 -12.33
CA PHE A 292 -7.51 10.79 -11.49
C PHE A 292 -6.53 11.92 -11.74
N GLY A 293 -5.62 12.13 -10.78
CA GLY A 293 -4.59 13.16 -10.85
C GLY A 293 -4.74 14.24 -9.80
N VAL A 294 -3.88 15.26 -9.84
CA VAL A 294 -3.80 16.32 -8.82
C VAL A 294 -4.07 17.73 -9.39
N GLY A 295 -4.71 17.81 -10.56
CA GLY A 295 -5.14 19.06 -11.17
C GLY A 295 -3.97 20.00 -11.52
N GLU A 296 -4.04 21.27 -11.08
CA GLU A 296 -3.11 22.33 -11.46
C GLU A 296 -1.65 22.08 -11.03
N THR A 297 -1.42 21.25 -10.01
CA THR A 297 -0.06 20.90 -9.56
C THR A 297 0.57 19.77 -10.36
N HIS A 298 -0.08 19.30 -11.42
CA HIS A 298 0.39 18.15 -12.20
C HIS A 298 1.81 18.35 -12.77
N GLY A 299 2.17 19.55 -13.21
CA GLY A 299 3.51 19.89 -13.72
C GLY A 299 4.65 19.67 -12.71
N ASP A 300 4.36 19.58 -11.42
CA ASP A 300 5.34 19.28 -10.38
C ASP A 300 5.80 17.79 -10.42
N TYR A 301 5.05 16.92 -11.12
CA TYR A 301 5.27 15.47 -11.20
C TYR A 301 5.65 14.98 -12.61
N ASP A 302 6.06 15.89 -13.51
CA ASP A 302 6.39 15.55 -14.91
C ASP A 302 7.76 14.88 -15.06
N THR A 303 8.66 15.06 -14.10
CA THR A 303 9.99 14.46 -14.09
C THR A 303 10.31 13.84 -12.74
N VAL A 304 11.13 12.77 -12.73
CA VAL A 304 11.55 12.10 -11.50
C VAL A 304 12.17 13.08 -10.49
N LEU A 305 13.01 13.98 -10.96
CA LEU A 305 13.66 14.97 -10.09
C LEU A 305 12.63 15.90 -9.41
N ARG A 306 11.67 16.43 -10.19
CA ARG A 306 10.61 17.27 -9.64
C ARG A 306 9.73 16.48 -8.68
N THR A 307 9.36 15.26 -9.04
CA THR A 307 8.55 14.36 -8.21
C THR A 307 9.17 14.13 -6.82
N PHE A 308 10.51 14.12 -6.71
CA PHE A 308 11.18 13.95 -5.42
C PHE A 308 11.57 15.28 -4.73
N ALA A 309 11.79 16.36 -5.47
CA ALA A 309 12.22 17.62 -4.87
C ALA A 309 11.05 18.54 -4.47
N ARG A 310 10.00 18.58 -5.28
CA ARG A 310 8.85 19.47 -5.06
C ARG A 310 8.08 19.19 -3.76
N PRO A 311 7.84 17.94 -3.34
CA PRO A 311 7.18 17.69 -2.06
C PRO A 311 7.87 18.36 -0.87
N PHE A 312 9.19 18.39 -0.81
CA PHE A 312 9.92 19.09 0.26
C PHE A 312 9.69 20.60 0.22
N GLN A 313 9.70 21.21 -0.97
CA GLN A 313 9.47 22.64 -1.12
C GLN A 313 8.04 23.00 -0.72
N ARG A 314 7.04 22.28 -1.25
CA ARG A 314 5.63 22.47 -0.94
C ARG A 314 5.32 22.24 0.54
N SER A 315 5.88 21.18 1.11
CA SER A 315 5.73 20.87 2.54
C SER A 315 6.30 22.00 3.41
N ALA A 316 7.45 22.61 3.05
CA ALA A 316 8.04 23.72 3.77
C ALA A 316 7.18 24.99 3.70
N GLU A 317 6.47 25.23 2.58
CA GLU A 317 5.57 26.38 2.41
C GLU A 317 4.48 26.42 3.49
N HIS A 318 3.98 25.27 3.98
CA HIS A 318 2.99 25.19 5.05
C HIS A 318 3.48 25.70 6.41
N PHE A 319 4.79 25.84 6.61
CA PHE A 319 5.40 26.35 7.83
C PHE A 319 5.92 27.79 7.67
N THR A 320 5.80 28.38 6.45
CA THR A 320 6.27 29.74 6.18
C THR A 320 5.13 30.72 6.49
N PRO A 321 5.35 31.74 7.32
CA PRO A 321 4.33 32.78 7.57
C PRO A 321 3.93 33.45 6.25
N VAL A 322 2.63 33.55 5.98
CA VAL A 322 2.11 34.36 4.88
C VAL A 322 2.41 35.83 5.22
N VAL A 323 3.40 36.43 4.58
CA VAL A 323 3.62 37.86 4.65
C VAL A 323 2.52 38.54 3.82
N PRO A 324 1.60 39.31 4.43
CA PRO A 324 0.56 39.99 3.67
C PRO A 324 1.21 40.90 2.61
N THR A 325 0.83 40.74 1.35
CA THR A 325 1.25 41.66 0.31
C THR A 325 0.65 43.07 0.59
N PRO A 326 1.36 44.16 0.32
CA PRO A 326 0.87 45.53 0.59
C PRO A 326 -0.47 45.88 -0.08
N GLU A 327 -0.90 45.15 -1.10
CA GLU A 327 -2.18 45.31 -1.79
C GLU A 327 -3.41 44.85 -1.02
N SER A 328 -3.23 44.09 0.07
CA SER A 328 -4.34 43.58 0.90
C SER A 328 -4.68 44.48 2.10
N ALA A 329 -3.99 45.61 2.27
CA ALA A 329 -4.35 46.56 3.28
C ALA A 329 -5.63 47.35 2.85
N PRO A 330 -6.69 47.44 3.69
CA PRO A 330 -7.84 48.26 3.36
C PRO A 330 -7.38 49.68 3.14
N ARG A 331 -7.68 50.25 1.96
CA ARG A 331 -7.49 51.68 1.72
C ARG A 331 -8.37 52.43 2.72
N ALA A 332 -7.74 53.20 3.59
CA ALA A 332 -8.37 54.06 4.56
C ALA A 332 -9.22 55.14 3.90
#